data_a137b1b2ab766fde8e1204c3f29664c6
#
_entry.id   a137b1b2ab766fde8e1204c3f29664c6
#
_cell.length_a   1.000
_cell.length_b   1.000
_cell.length_c   1.000
_cell.angle_alpha   90.00
_cell.angle_beta   90.00
_cell.angle_gamma   90.00
#
_symmetry.space_group_name_H-M   'P 1'
#
loop_
_entity.id
_entity.type
_entity.pdbx_description
1 polymer ?
#
loop_
_entity_poly.entity_id
_entity_poly.type
_entity_poly.pdbx_seq_one_letter_code
_entity_poly.pdbx_strand_id
1 'polypeptide(L)'
;MVYRPTFRKQGDGSRCAWQNCGPASQAMASQRFREGKDPLNHHGWPPMPSEIRNAISPNSCGGTTLQELDAGALLLYNTNMWVRYGVPWATFQSLIISGRGAVVQILYSVVHGTKFDGSPGFYGNHGIYVNERRVSDGAYLVYDPLCDHRRSYIPQGPQWWPAALLRRAAEAMPGTAPGCVNASFTVDTE
;
A
#
# COMPACT_ATOMS: atom_id res chain seq x y z
N MET A 1 14.32 7.89 13.53
CA MET A 1 14.34 7.96 12.04
C MET A 1 13.33 6.96 11.55
N VAL A 2 12.39 7.35 10.66
CA VAL A 2 11.39 6.43 10.12
C VAL A 2 12.05 5.58 9.04
N TYR A 3 11.95 4.24 9.16
CA TYR A 3 12.47 3.32 8.16
C TYR A 3 11.71 3.44 6.84
N ARG A 4 12.41 3.40 5.73
CA ARG A 4 11.85 3.45 4.39
C ARG A 4 12.06 2.11 3.70
N PRO A 5 10.99 1.33 3.43
CA PRO A 5 11.12 0.03 2.80
C PRO A 5 11.61 0.15 1.34
N THR A 6 12.14 -0.95 0.84
CA THR A 6 12.47 -1.07 -0.58
C THR A 6 11.20 -0.98 -1.42
N PHE A 7 11.20 -0.13 -2.44
CA PHE A 7 10.06 0.03 -3.33
C PHE A 7 9.75 -1.28 -4.09
N ARG A 8 8.49 -1.70 -4.09
CA ARG A 8 8.00 -2.89 -4.78
C ARG A 8 6.98 -2.51 -5.84
N LYS A 9 7.24 -2.93 -7.08
CA LYS A 9 6.32 -2.78 -8.21
C LYS A 9 5.30 -3.91 -8.21
N GLN A 10 4.05 -3.61 -8.59
CA GLN A 10 3.06 -4.66 -8.84
C GLN A 10 3.41 -5.49 -10.08
N GLY A 11 4.04 -4.90 -11.09
CA GLY A 11 4.54 -5.55 -12.30
C GLY A 11 5.83 -6.33 -12.04
N ASP A 12 5.77 -7.36 -11.20
CA ASP A 12 6.90 -8.19 -10.76
C ASP A 12 7.23 -9.36 -11.71
N GLY A 13 6.57 -9.42 -12.89
CA GLY A 13 6.75 -10.49 -13.88
C GLY A 13 5.98 -11.78 -13.56
N SER A 14 5.30 -11.86 -12.43
CA SER A 14 4.45 -13.00 -12.08
C SER A 14 3.17 -13.06 -12.91
N ARG A 15 2.45 -14.21 -12.85
CA ARG A 15 1.19 -14.43 -13.54
C ARG A 15 0.16 -13.33 -13.24
N CYS A 16 0.11 -12.82 -12.02
CA CYS A 16 -0.87 -11.84 -11.56
C CYS A 16 -0.29 -10.43 -11.41
N ALA A 17 0.84 -10.13 -12.04
CA ALA A 17 1.59 -8.89 -11.87
C ALA A 17 0.73 -7.62 -11.91
N TRP A 18 -0.23 -7.54 -12.83
CA TRP A 18 -1.11 -6.38 -12.98
C TRP A 18 -2.20 -6.24 -11.91
N GLN A 19 -2.35 -7.25 -11.05
CA GLN A 19 -3.31 -7.27 -9.94
C GLN A 19 -2.61 -7.28 -8.58
N ASN A 20 -1.30 -7.09 -8.56
CA ASN A 20 -0.47 -7.18 -7.35
C ASN A 20 -0.30 -5.84 -6.62
N CYS A 21 -1.17 -4.84 -6.83
CA CYS A 21 -1.06 -3.56 -6.09
C CYS A 21 -1.16 -3.77 -4.56
N GLY A 22 -2.15 -4.52 -4.10
CA GLY A 22 -2.29 -4.89 -2.70
C GLY A 22 -1.09 -5.68 -2.17
N PRO A 23 -0.74 -6.84 -2.77
CA PRO A 23 0.45 -7.60 -2.41
C PRO A 23 1.75 -6.79 -2.39
N ALA A 24 1.98 -5.89 -3.34
CA ALA A 24 3.17 -5.03 -3.37
C ALA A 24 3.17 -4.04 -2.20
N SER A 25 2.03 -3.41 -1.92
CA SER A 25 1.88 -2.51 -0.78
C SER A 25 2.06 -3.23 0.55
N GLN A 26 1.53 -4.44 0.68
CA GLN A 26 1.71 -5.27 1.87
C GLN A 26 3.17 -5.73 2.04
N ALA A 27 3.86 -6.06 0.96
CA ALA A 27 5.30 -6.39 1.02
C ALA A 27 6.13 -5.24 1.60
N MET A 28 5.86 -4.01 1.17
CA MET A 28 6.51 -2.81 1.71
C MET A 28 6.15 -2.56 3.18
N ALA A 29 4.87 -2.74 3.55
CA ALA A 29 4.42 -2.64 4.94
C ALA A 29 5.08 -3.69 5.84
N SER A 30 5.17 -4.95 5.38
CA SER A 30 5.82 -6.03 6.12
C SER A 30 7.31 -5.76 6.34
N GLN A 31 8.00 -5.26 5.31
CA GLN A 31 9.41 -4.86 5.44
C GLN A 31 9.57 -3.73 6.47
N ARG A 32 8.72 -2.72 6.44
CA ARG A 32 8.72 -1.62 7.40
C ARG A 32 8.47 -2.10 8.83
N PHE A 33 7.52 -3.01 9.03
CA PHE A 33 7.18 -3.57 10.33
C PHE A 33 8.34 -4.34 10.97
N ARG A 34 9.09 -5.08 10.18
CA ARG A 34 10.16 -5.97 10.69
C ARG A 34 11.53 -5.33 10.78
N GLU A 35 11.69 -4.14 10.25
CA GLU A 35 12.97 -3.46 10.36
C GLU A 35 13.31 -3.21 11.83
N GLY A 36 14.40 -3.78 12.26
CA GLY A 36 14.84 -3.78 13.64
C GLY A 36 14.44 -5.00 14.49
N LYS A 37 13.66 -5.97 13.92
CA LYS A 37 13.18 -7.15 14.67
C LYS A 37 13.75 -8.49 14.21
N ASP A 38 14.92 -8.54 13.65
CA ASP A 38 15.58 -9.72 13.09
C ASP A 38 15.14 -10.14 11.67
N PRO A 39 15.95 -9.79 10.66
CA PRO A 39 15.68 -10.12 9.27
C PRO A 39 16.04 -11.56 8.90
N LEU A 40 16.54 -12.40 9.79
CA LEU A 40 17.25 -13.63 9.43
C LEU A 40 16.37 -14.86 9.18
N ASN A 41 15.04 -14.77 9.38
CA ASN A 41 14.17 -15.95 9.34
C ASN A 41 13.04 -15.87 8.30
N HIS A 42 13.28 -15.38 7.08
CA HIS A 42 12.18 -15.13 6.16
C HIS A 42 12.36 -15.74 4.77
N HIS A 43 11.28 -16.40 4.31
CA HIS A 43 11.06 -16.65 2.90
C HIS A 43 11.24 -15.31 2.14
N GLY A 44 12.12 -15.30 1.12
CA GLY A 44 12.25 -14.21 0.18
C GLY A 44 12.40 -12.80 0.79
N TRP A 45 13.28 -12.61 1.75
CA TRP A 45 13.55 -11.26 2.22
C TRP A 45 14.44 -10.46 1.25
N PRO A 46 14.09 -9.25 0.85
CA PRO A 46 12.88 -8.50 1.19
C PRO A 46 11.60 -9.06 0.53
N PRO A 47 10.41 -8.95 1.19
CA PRO A 47 9.16 -9.55 0.74
C PRO A 47 8.83 -9.30 -0.73
N MET A 48 8.33 -10.31 -1.42
CA MET A 48 7.93 -10.20 -2.82
C MET A 48 6.40 -10.21 -2.98
N PRO A 49 5.84 -9.37 -3.88
CA PRO A 49 4.39 -9.32 -4.10
C PRO A 49 3.80 -10.67 -4.51
N SER A 50 4.52 -11.42 -5.36
CA SER A 50 4.11 -12.75 -5.82
C SER A 50 4.03 -13.78 -4.70
N GLU A 51 4.89 -13.71 -3.69
CA GLU A 51 4.84 -14.62 -2.54
C GLU A 51 3.57 -14.39 -1.71
N ILE A 52 3.25 -13.12 -1.41
CA ILE A 52 2.01 -12.76 -0.71
C ILE A 52 0.79 -13.19 -1.54
N ARG A 53 0.79 -12.91 -2.84
CA ARG A 53 -0.28 -13.36 -3.75
C ARG A 53 -0.50 -14.86 -3.69
N ASN A 54 0.57 -15.64 -3.76
CA ASN A 54 0.50 -17.09 -3.74
C ASN A 54 -0.01 -17.63 -2.39
N ALA A 55 0.33 -16.97 -1.29
CA ALA A 55 -0.13 -17.37 0.03
C ALA A 55 -1.65 -17.17 0.22
N ILE A 56 -2.22 -16.10 -0.37
CA ILE A 56 -3.64 -15.75 -0.18
C ILE A 56 -4.54 -16.31 -1.27
N SER A 57 -4.06 -16.40 -2.51
CA SER A 57 -4.88 -16.80 -3.66
C SER A 57 -4.03 -17.32 -4.83
N PRO A 58 -3.45 -18.53 -4.70
CA PRO A 58 -2.47 -19.05 -5.67
C PRO A 58 -3.06 -19.25 -7.07
N ASN A 59 -4.38 -19.43 -7.17
CA ASN A 59 -5.07 -19.74 -8.43
C ASN A 59 -5.88 -18.57 -9.00
N SER A 60 -5.92 -17.43 -8.33
CA SER A 60 -6.71 -16.27 -8.73
C SER A 60 -5.87 -15.00 -8.86
N CYS A 61 -6.12 -14.25 -9.94
CA CYS A 61 -5.57 -12.91 -10.12
C CYS A 61 -6.59 -11.81 -9.79
N GLY A 62 -7.60 -12.08 -8.98
CA GLY A 62 -8.58 -11.10 -8.54
C GLY A 62 -8.01 -10.00 -7.64
N GLY A 63 -8.82 -9.02 -7.28
CA GLY A 63 -8.50 -8.05 -6.24
C GLY A 63 -8.23 -8.75 -4.90
N THR A 64 -7.64 -8.03 -3.97
CA THR A 64 -7.37 -8.50 -2.61
C THR A 64 -7.97 -7.56 -1.58
N THR A 65 -8.53 -8.12 -0.54
CA THR A 65 -8.98 -7.37 0.64
C THR A 65 -7.81 -7.08 1.59
N LEU A 66 -7.97 -6.12 2.48
CA LEU A 66 -6.95 -5.83 3.50
C LEU A 66 -6.76 -7.02 4.46
N GLN A 67 -7.82 -7.78 4.77
CA GLN A 67 -7.71 -8.98 5.60
C GLN A 67 -6.93 -10.11 4.94
N GLU A 68 -7.16 -10.34 3.64
CA GLU A 68 -6.37 -11.34 2.90
C GLU A 68 -4.90 -10.96 2.86
N LEU A 69 -4.59 -9.67 2.65
CA LEU A 69 -3.22 -9.18 2.64
C LEU A 69 -2.53 -9.37 3.99
N ASP A 70 -3.23 -9.06 5.08
CA ASP A 70 -2.74 -9.27 6.44
C ASP A 70 -2.51 -10.77 6.72
N ALA A 71 -3.46 -11.62 6.38
CA ALA A 71 -3.33 -13.07 6.56
C ALA A 71 -2.12 -13.65 5.79
N GLY A 72 -1.89 -13.21 4.55
CA GLY A 72 -0.73 -13.62 3.77
C GLY A 72 0.59 -13.15 4.36
N ALA A 73 0.64 -11.91 4.85
CA ALA A 73 1.82 -11.36 5.50
C ALA A 73 2.12 -12.03 6.86
N LEU A 74 1.08 -12.35 7.63
CA LEU A 74 1.22 -13.10 8.87
C LEU A 74 1.77 -14.50 8.63
N LEU A 75 1.22 -15.20 7.63
CA LEU A 75 1.65 -16.55 7.28
C LEU A 75 3.12 -16.61 6.82
N LEU A 76 3.53 -15.69 5.96
CA LEU A 76 4.86 -15.72 5.34
C LEU A 76 5.94 -15.06 6.20
N TYR A 77 5.59 -13.96 6.85
CA TYR A 77 6.58 -13.07 7.47
C TYR A 77 6.35 -12.85 8.96
N ASN A 78 5.35 -13.52 9.53
CA ASN A 78 4.93 -13.29 10.91
C ASN A 78 4.71 -11.79 11.22
N THR A 79 4.14 -11.07 10.26
CA THR A 79 3.78 -9.66 10.41
C THR A 79 2.28 -9.53 10.57
N ASN A 80 1.85 -9.07 11.73
CA ASN A 80 0.44 -8.80 12.01
C ASN A 80 0.17 -7.30 11.81
N MET A 81 -0.89 -7.00 11.08
CA MET A 81 -1.32 -5.64 10.79
C MET A 81 -2.67 -5.37 11.47
N TRP A 82 -2.92 -4.13 11.75
CA TRP A 82 -4.19 -3.70 12.30
C TRP A 82 -5.14 -3.24 11.19
N VAL A 83 -5.95 -4.17 10.67
CA VAL A 83 -6.93 -3.89 9.61
C VAL A 83 -8.12 -3.13 10.17
N ARG A 84 -8.45 -1.99 9.57
CA ARG A 84 -9.58 -1.13 9.94
C ARG A 84 -10.29 -0.58 8.71
N TYR A 85 -11.61 -0.59 8.76
CA TYR A 85 -12.49 0.06 7.80
C TYR A 85 -13.15 1.28 8.41
N GLY A 86 -13.36 2.32 7.61
CA GLY A 86 -14.03 3.53 8.07
C GLY A 86 -13.25 4.31 9.14
N VAL A 87 -11.92 4.31 9.07
CA VAL A 87 -11.08 5.07 10.00
C VAL A 87 -11.26 6.57 9.74
N PRO A 88 -11.66 7.38 10.72
CA PRO A 88 -11.72 8.83 10.55
C PRO A 88 -10.38 9.40 10.11
N TRP A 89 -10.39 10.37 9.19
CA TRP A 89 -9.17 10.95 8.64
C TRP A 89 -8.21 11.49 9.71
N ALA A 90 -8.74 12.13 10.76
CA ALA A 90 -7.92 12.63 11.87
C ALA A 90 -7.20 11.49 12.63
N THR A 91 -7.88 10.37 12.84
CA THR A 91 -7.28 9.17 13.45
C THR A 91 -6.20 8.58 12.55
N PHE A 92 -6.46 8.47 11.24
CA PHE A 92 -5.46 8.04 10.27
C PHE A 92 -4.19 8.92 10.33
N GLN A 93 -4.37 10.24 10.32
CA GLN A 93 -3.26 11.18 10.46
C GLN A 93 -2.45 10.96 11.74
N SER A 94 -3.12 10.81 12.87
CA SER A 94 -2.46 10.59 14.16
C SER A 94 -1.65 9.30 14.17
N LEU A 95 -2.17 8.23 13.59
CA LEU A 95 -1.47 6.94 13.49
C LEU A 95 -0.22 7.03 12.60
N ILE A 96 -0.30 7.72 11.46
CA ILE A 96 0.89 7.94 10.62
C ILE A 96 1.92 8.83 11.32
N ILE A 97 1.49 9.89 12.02
CA ILE A 97 2.37 10.78 12.78
C ILE A 97 3.07 10.03 13.92
N SER A 98 2.39 9.08 14.57
CA SER A 98 2.99 8.23 15.61
C SER A 98 4.01 7.22 15.08
N GLY A 99 4.30 7.24 13.78
CA GLY A 99 5.31 6.39 13.15
C GLY A 99 4.78 5.10 12.53
N ARG A 100 3.46 4.88 12.52
CA ARG A 100 2.87 3.72 11.83
C ARG A 100 2.88 3.94 10.31
N GLY A 101 3.19 2.90 9.55
CA GLY A 101 2.89 2.86 8.13
C GLY A 101 1.51 2.23 7.89
N ALA A 102 0.94 2.43 6.70
CA ALA A 102 -0.36 1.86 6.38
C ALA A 102 -0.46 1.41 4.92
N VAL A 103 -1.06 0.24 4.69
CA VAL A 103 -1.63 -0.11 3.37
C VAL A 103 -2.99 0.56 3.28
N VAL A 104 -3.21 1.38 2.27
CA VAL A 104 -4.43 2.18 2.09
C VAL A 104 -5.09 1.80 0.78
N GLN A 105 -6.40 1.61 0.82
CA GLN A 105 -7.22 1.45 -0.40
C GLN A 105 -7.63 2.82 -0.92
N ILE A 106 -7.45 3.03 -2.21
CA ILE A 106 -7.82 4.28 -2.90
C ILE A 106 -8.57 4.00 -4.19
N LEU A 107 -9.36 4.96 -4.65
CA LEU A 107 -9.88 4.98 -6.01
C LEU A 107 -8.86 5.66 -6.93
N TYR A 108 -8.22 4.89 -7.79
CA TYR A 108 -7.05 5.35 -8.56
C TYR A 108 -7.36 6.48 -9.54
N SER A 109 -8.55 6.49 -10.13
CA SER A 109 -9.00 7.55 -11.04
C SER A 109 -8.98 8.96 -10.43
N VAL A 110 -9.07 9.07 -9.11
CA VAL A 110 -8.98 10.36 -8.39
C VAL A 110 -7.55 10.92 -8.41
N VAL A 111 -6.56 10.04 -8.47
CA VAL A 111 -5.15 10.43 -8.47
C VAL A 111 -4.71 10.91 -9.86
N HIS A 112 -5.11 10.22 -10.89
CA HIS A 112 -4.59 10.42 -12.24
C HIS A 112 -5.63 10.91 -13.27
N GLY A 113 -6.90 11.05 -12.89
CA GLY A 113 -7.99 11.61 -13.70
C GLY A 113 -8.24 10.92 -15.04
N THR A 114 -7.21 10.81 -15.84
CA THR A 114 -7.14 10.07 -17.11
C THR A 114 -5.93 9.17 -17.10
N LYS A 115 -5.92 8.13 -17.94
CA LYS A 115 -4.69 7.38 -18.16
C LYS A 115 -3.60 8.32 -18.66
N PHE A 116 -2.39 7.96 -18.36
CA PHE A 116 -1.20 8.67 -18.78
C PHE A 116 -1.00 8.82 -20.30
N ASP A 117 -1.76 8.07 -21.09
CA ASP A 117 -1.80 8.15 -22.57
C ASP A 117 -3.03 8.91 -23.09
N GLY A 118 -3.76 9.60 -22.21
CA GLY A 118 -5.00 10.31 -22.53
C GLY A 118 -6.22 9.42 -22.67
N SER A 119 -6.07 8.10 -22.63
CA SER A 119 -7.21 7.17 -22.60
C SER A 119 -7.81 7.11 -21.18
N PRO A 120 -9.06 6.66 -21.01
CA PRO A 120 -9.69 6.53 -19.69
C PRO A 120 -8.81 5.70 -18.75
N GLY A 121 -8.49 6.24 -17.57
CA GLY A 121 -7.58 5.67 -16.60
C GLY A 121 -8.02 4.30 -16.07
N PHE A 122 -7.17 3.67 -15.30
CA PHE A 122 -7.59 2.57 -14.46
C PHE A 122 -8.57 3.13 -13.42
N TYR A 123 -9.84 2.75 -13.55
CA TYR A 123 -10.92 3.22 -12.66
C TYR A 123 -11.10 2.35 -11.42
N GLY A 124 -10.23 1.37 -11.25
CA GLY A 124 -10.38 0.37 -10.20
C GLY A 124 -9.86 0.80 -8.84
N ASN A 125 -10.20 -0.02 -7.86
CA ASN A 125 -9.64 0.05 -6.53
C ASN A 125 -8.14 -0.27 -6.61
N HIS A 126 -7.35 0.49 -5.87
CA HIS A 126 -5.91 0.37 -5.86
C HIS A 126 -5.37 0.37 -4.44
N GLY A 127 -4.38 -0.47 -4.19
CA GLY A 127 -3.66 -0.50 -2.92
C GLY A 127 -2.36 0.26 -3.02
N ILE A 128 -2.11 1.17 -2.10
CA ILE A 128 -0.86 1.91 -1.95
C ILE A 128 -0.30 1.72 -0.55
N TYR A 129 0.99 1.96 -0.38
CA TYR A 129 1.61 2.01 0.95
C TYR A 129 1.95 3.45 1.33
N VAL A 130 1.50 3.87 2.51
CA VAL A 130 1.78 5.19 3.12
C VAL A 130 2.76 4.98 4.26
N ASN A 131 3.95 5.58 4.17
CA ASN A 131 5.03 5.34 5.12
C ASN A 131 5.11 6.37 6.25
N GLU A 132 5.01 7.64 5.92
CA GLU A 132 5.21 8.73 6.86
C GLU A 132 4.50 10.02 6.40
N ARG A 133 4.35 10.97 7.32
CA ARG A 133 3.84 12.31 7.03
C ARG A 133 4.93 13.35 7.28
N ARG A 134 5.14 14.24 6.33
CA ARG A 134 6.08 15.36 6.47
C ARG A 134 5.44 16.49 7.30
N VAL A 135 6.20 16.96 8.29
CA VAL A 135 5.69 17.98 9.24
C VAL A 135 5.53 19.34 8.57
N SER A 136 6.45 19.72 7.68
CA SER A 136 6.52 21.07 7.11
C SER A 136 5.32 21.47 6.27
N ASP A 137 4.69 20.55 5.54
CA ASP A 137 3.57 20.80 4.63
C ASP A 137 2.43 19.76 4.75
N GLY A 138 2.58 18.79 5.63
CA GLY A 138 1.60 17.75 5.86
C GLY A 138 1.47 16.73 4.76
N ALA A 139 2.36 16.71 3.76
CA ALA A 139 2.38 15.71 2.69
C ALA A 139 2.71 14.31 3.22
N TYR A 140 2.24 13.29 2.53
CA TYR A 140 2.48 11.88 2.85
C TYR A 140 3.47 11.26 1.87
N LEU A 141 4.44 10.49 2.38
CA LEU A 141 5.31 9.67 1.55
C LEU A 141 4.55 8.42 1.14
N VAL A 142 4.19 8.35 -0.13
CA VAL A 142 3.39 7.29 -0.73
C VAL A 142 4.26 6.44 -1.64
N TYR A 143 4.14 5.14 -1.50
CA TYR A 143 4.69 4.13 -2.37
C TYR A 143 3.54 3.57 -3.21
N ASP A 144 3.40 4.07 -4.43
CA ASP A 144 2.41 3.59 -5.39
C ASP A 144 3.02 2.45 -6.22
N PRO A 145 2.57 1.20 -6.06
CA PRO A 145 3.14 0.06 -6.78
C PRO A 145 2.79 0.02 -8.27
N LEU A 146 1.85 0.84 -8.73
CA LEU A 146 1.53 0.97 -10.15
C LEU A 146 2.60 1.77 -10.88
N CYS A 147 3.75 1.14 -11.01
CA CYS A 147 4.90 1.68 -11.66
C CYS A 147 5.00 0.99 -13.02
N ASP A 148 4.55 1.65 -14.08
CA ASP A 148 4.71 1.12 -15.44
C ASP A 148 6.04 1.60 -16.03
N HIS A 149 7.03 0.72 -16.01
CA HIS A 149 8.35 0.99 -16.60
C HIS A 149 8.33 1.21 -18.13
N ARG A 150 7.22 0.95 -18.79
CA ARG A 150 7.03 1.26 -20.22
C ARG A 150 6.70 2.74 -20.44
N ARG A 151 6.46 3.49 -19.37
CA ARG A 151 5.99 4.87 -19.41
C ARG A 151 6.93 5.74 -18.58
N SER A 152 7.84 6.43 -19.24
CA SER A 152 8.93 7.21 -18.62
C SER A 152 8.48 8.35 -17.69
N TYR A 153 7.21 8.71 -17.73
CA TYR A 153 6.63 9.78 -16.93
C TYR A 153 5.95 9.30 -15.62
N ILE A 154 5.88 7.97 -15.41
CA ILE A 154 5.43 7.45 -14.11
C ILE A 154 6.64 7.36 -13.19
N PRO A 155 6.61 8.04 -12.05
CA PRO A 155 7.69 7.96 -11.10
C PRO A 155 7.97 6.53 -10.63
N GLN A 156 9.24 6.20 -10.63
CA GLN A 156 9.73 4.85 -10.33
C GLN A 156 10.11 4.71 -8.84
N GLY A 157 9.32 5.25 -7.93
CA GLY A 157 9.64 5.19 -6.50
C GLY A 157 8.64 5.94 -5.63
N PRO A 158 8.97 6.10 -4.35
CA PRO A 158 8.11 6.80 -3.40
C PRO A 158 8.02 8.29 -3.73
N GLN A 159 6.83 8.86 -3.49
CA GLN A 159 6.53 10.26 -3.76
C GLN A 159 5.83 10.93 -2.59
N TRP A 160 6.01 12.24 -2.48
CA TRP A 160 5.25 13.06 -1.55
C TRP A 160 3.92 13.48 -2.17
N TRP A 161 2.82 12.94 -1.65
CA TRP A 161 1.48 13.32 -2.07
C TRP A 161 0.89 14.38 -1.13
N PRO A 162 0.26 15.44 -1.66
CA PRO A 162 -0.50 16.37 -0.84
C PRO A 162 -1.59 15.64 -0.03
N ALA A 163 -1.77 16.02 1.22
CA ALA A 163 -2.77 15.40 2.10
C ALA A 163 -4.18 15.40 1.50
N ALA A 164 -4.56 16.50 0.82
CA ALA A 164 -5.86 16.62 0.16
C ALA A 164 -6.04 15.62 -0.99
N LEU A 165 -4.98 15.28 -1.73
CA LEU A 165 -5.03 14.28 -2.80
C LEU A 165 -5.24 12.88 -2.23
N LEU A 166 -4.42 12.48 -1.25
CA LEU A 166 -4.52 11.17 -0.60
C LEU A 166 -5.91 10.99 0.03
N ARG A 167 -6.39 12.01 0.74
CA ARG A 167 -7.70 11.99 1.38
C ARG A 167 -8.82 11.78 0.36
N ARG A 168 -8.89 12.59 -0.69
CA ARG A 168 -9.91 12.44 -1.74
C ARG A 168 -9.90 11.05 -2.38
N ALA A 169 -8.71 10.51 -2.67
CA ALA A 169 -8.58 9.21 -3.30
C ALA A 169 -9.05 8.07 -2.37
N ALA A 170 -8.77 8.17 -1.07
CA ALA A 170 -9.21 7.19 -0.08
C ALA A 170 -10.71 7.29 0.22
N GLU A 171 -11.25 8.49 0.38
CA GLU A 171 -12.69 8.72 0.61
C GLU A 171 -13.56 8.29 -0.59
N ALA A 172 -13.02 8.37 -1.80
CA ALA A 172 -13.72 7.96 -3.03
C ALA A 172 -13.84 6.44 -3.21
N MET A 173 -13.19 5.64 -2.38
CA MET A 173 -13.32 4.18 -2.42
C MET A 173 -14.78 3.76 -2.17
N PRO A 174 -15.37 2.91 -3.02
CA PRO A 174 -16.71 2.38 -2.79
C PRO A 174 -16.85 1.74 -1.41
N GLY A 175 -17.90 2.12 -0.69
CA GLY A 175 -18.16 1.62 0.68
C GLY A 175 -17.38 2.33 1.78
N THR A 176 -16.58 3.33 1.46
CA THR A 176 -15.93 4.18 2.49
C THR A 176 -16.87 5.32 2.90
N ALA A 177 -17.03 5.52 4.20
CA ALA A 177 -17.82 6.65 4.71
C ALA A 177 -17.11 7.99 4.45
N PRO A 178 -17.83 9.09 4.24
CA PRO A 178 -17.23 10.42 4.10
C PRO A 178 -16.31 10.76 5.29
N GLY A 179 -15.16 11.33 5.00
CA GLY A 179 -14.17 11.68 6.02
C GLY A 179 -13.39 10.49 6.59
N CYS A 180 -13.53 9.30 6.01
CA CYS A 180 -12.89 8.07 6.48
C CYS A 180 -11.95 7.47 5.42
N VAL A 181 -11.15 6.49 5.86
CA VAL A 181 -10.27 5.67 5.02
C VAL A 181 -10.36 4.20 5.42
N ASN A 182 -10.10 3.31 4.47
CA ASN A 182 -9.91 1.89 4.73
C ASN A 182 -8.41 1.61 4.70
N ALA A 183 -7.84 1.14 5.80
CA ALA A 183 -6.41 0.96 5.94
C ALA A 183 -6.03 -0.22 6.83
N SER A 184 -4.84 -0.76 6.58
CA SER A 184 -4.18 -1.74 7.43
C SER A 184 -2.87 -1.13 7.93
N PHE A 185 -2.74 -0.96 9.23
CA PHE A 185 -1.62 -0.26 9.88
C PHE A 185 -0.58 -1.25 10.36
N THR A 186 0.70 -0.86 10.25
CA THR A 186 1.77 -1.58 10.93
C THR A 186 1.56 -1.48 12.45
N VAL A 187 1.65 -2.61 13.14
CA VAL A 187 1.53 -2.67 14.60
C VAL A 187 2.93 -2.84 15.17
N ASP A 188 3.34 -1.91 16.05
CA ASP A 188 4.50 -2.16 16.88
C ASP A 188 4.11 -3.26 17.86
N THR A 189 4.66 -4.45 17.71
CA THR A 189 4.57 -5.45 18.77
C THR A 189 5.55 -5.03 19.85
N GLU A 190 5.01 -4.70 21.02
CA GLU A 190 5.80 -4.58 22.23
C GLU A 190 6.58 -5.87 22.53
#